data_5ea437a29b844d823f5c7be1e99e7853
#
_entry.id   5ea437a29b844d823f5c7be1e99e7853
#
_cell.length_a   1.000
_cell.length_b   1.000
_cell.length_c   1.000
_cell.angle_alpha   90.00
_cell.angle_beta   90.00
_cell.angle_gamma   90.00
#
_symmetry.space_group_name_H-M   'P 1'
#
loop_
_entity.id
_entity.type
_entity.pdbx_description
1 polymer ?
#
loop_
_entity_poly.entity_id
_entity_poly.type
_entity_poly.pdbx_seq_one_letter_code
_entity_poly.pdbx_strand_id
1 'polypeptide(L)'
;FTISRNPYYFAVDSEGNQLPYIDEVSFTFFADKETLNLAAVAGEIDMQGRHINMSSFPVLKENEEAGNYHVVTWPTFGGSDAAFTLNQTWIVNEPELGALFQEKDFRIALSHAIDREAIKESAFFGIGEARQGVPAPFHPYYPGDEYAFKYTELDLDTANELLDGLGLTERDGEGFRTLPSGERLDIEIGVSPVFANWPDIAQLIAEDFAEV
;
A
#
# COMPACT_ATOMS: atom_id res chain seq x y z
N PHE A 1 17.84 14.21 20.51
CA PHE A 1 19.27 13.98 20.77
C PHE A 1 20.08 14.31 19.53
N THR A 2 21.34 14.69 19.73
CA THR A 2 22.26 15.03 18.65
C THR A 2 23.40 14.02 18.61
N ILE A 3 23.82 13.64 17.41
CA ILE A 3 25.02 12.83 17.17
C ILE A 3 26.02 13.66 16.36
N SER A 4 27.30 13.56 16.70
CA SER A 4 28.39 14.22 15.97
C SER A 4 29.16 13.20 15.15
N ARG A 5 29.76 13.64 14.04
CA ARG A 5 30.59 12.76 13.21
C ARG A 5 31.81 12.24 13.99
N ASN A 6 32.24 11.04 13.65
CA ASN A 6 33.49 10.48 14.17
C ASN A 6 34.70 11.16 13.47
N PRO A 7 35.53 11.94 14.20
CA PRO A 7 36.67 12.62 13.59
C PRO A 7 37.78 11.66 13.15
N TYR A 8 37.70 10.38 13.52
CA TYR A 8 38.64 9.34 13.14
C TYR A 8 38.05 8.36 12.12
N TYR A 9 36.96 8.71 11.44
CA TYR A 9 36.38 7.84 10.42
C TYR A 9 37.35 7.70 9.25
N PHE A 10 37.57 6.47 8.81
CA PHE A 10 38.65 6.11 7.87
C PHE A 10 38.34 6.44 6.41
N ALA A 11 37.07 6.57 6.04
CA ALA A 11 36.68 6.77 4.64
C ALA A 11 36.86 8.22 4.23
N VAL A 12 37.37 8.40 3.01
CA VAL A 12 37.51 9.68 2.33
C VAL A 12 36.89 9.58 0.94
N ASP A 13 36.54 10.75 0.36
CA ASP A 13 36.14 10.83 -1.04
C ASP A 13 37.37 10.80 -2.00
N SER A 14 37.09 10.95 -3.30
CA SER A 14 38.14 10.95 -4.33
C SER A 14 39.10 12.15 -4.25
N GLU A 15 38.74 13.21 -3.53
CA GLU A 15 39.55 14.42 -3.34
C GLU A 15 40.28 14.42 -2.00
N GLY A 16 40.10 13.38 -1.19
CA GLY A 16 40.73 13.21 0.12
C GLY A 16 39.97 13.87 1.28
N ASN A 17 38.75 14.36 1.08
CA ASN A 17 37.94 14.91 2.15
C ASN A 17 37.36 13.80 3.00
N GLN A 18 37.45 13.93 4.32
CA GLN A 18 36.94 12.92 5.25
C GLN A 18 35.42 12.88 5.28
N LEU A 19 34.86 11.69 5.19
CA LEU A 19 33.44 11.41 5.37
C LEU A 19 33.07 11.20 6.86
N PRO A 20 31.79 11.41 7.25
CA PRO A 20 30.73 12.08 6.49
C PRO A 20 30.97 13.61 6.42
N TYR A 21 30.39 14.28 5.43
CA TYR A 21 30.47 15.74 5.31
C TYR A 21 29.67 16.50 6.36
N ILE A 22 28.61 15.84 6.89
CA ILE A 22 27.73 16.42 7.91
C ILE A 22 28.42 16.28 9.28
N ASP A 23 28.60 17.40 9.99
CA ASP A 23 29.24 17.43 11.30
C ASP A 23 28.33 16.92 12.42
N GLU A 24 27.03 17.29 12.37
CA GLU A 24 26.04 16.93 13.40
C GLU A 24 24.69 16.59 12.78
N VAL A 25 24.00 15.61 13.37
CA VAL A 25 22.62 15.26 13.06
C VAL A 25 21.79 15.30 14.33
N SER A 26 20.77 16.14 14.35
CA SER A 26 19.83 16.25 15.47
C SER A 26 18.54 15.49 15.17
N PHE A 27 18.11 14.64 16.09
CA PHE A 27 16.86 13.89 16.02
C PHE A 27 15.85 14.50 16.98
N THR A 28 14.75 15.01 16.43
CA THR A 28 13.61 15.51 17.20
C THR A 28 12.57 14.40 17.34
N PHE A 29 12.03 14.23 18.54
CA PHE A 29 10.92 13.31 18.80
C PHE A 29 9.61 14.09 18.75
N PHE A 30 8.66 13.56 18.00
CA PHE A 30 7.29 14.10 17.90
C PHE A 30 6.33 13.17 18.64
N ALA A 31 5.29 13.76 19.27
CA ALA A 31 4.29 13.00 20.02
C ALA A 31 3.37 12.18 19.10
N ASP A 32 3.08 12.72 17.92
CA ASP A 32 2.18 12.15 16.92
C ASP A 32 2.58 12.56 15.50
N LYS A 33 1.87 12.02 14.50
CA LYS A 33 2.13 12.27 13.08
C LYS A 33 1.74 13.70 12.67
N GLU A 34 0.71 14.25 13.26
CA GLU A 34 0.22 15.59 12.97
C GLU A 34 1.28 16.64 13.32
N THR A 35 1.86 16.53 14.51
CA THR A 35 2.96 17.41 14.95
C THR A 35 4.18 17.27 14.04
N LEU A 36 4.53 16.03 13.61
CA LEU A 36 5.60 15.79 12.65
C LEU A 36 5.31 16.48 11.30
N ASN A 37 4.10 16.31 10.77
CA ASN A 37 3.70 16.91 9.49
C ASN A 37 3.70 18.44 9.56
N LEU A 38 3.23 19.03 10.66
CA LEU A 38 3.28 20.48 10.84
C LEU A 38 4.72 21.01 10.87
N ALA A 39 5.64 20.34 11.55
CA ALA A 39 7.05 20.70 11.57
C ALA A 39 7.70 20.56 10.16
N ALA A 40 7.32 19.52 9.40
CA ALA A 40 7.76 19.35 8.02
C ALA A 40 7.24 20.49 7.11
N VAL A 41 5.95 20.82 7.19
CA VAL A 41 5.35 21.94 6.45
C VAL A 41 6.00 23.27 6.81
N ALA A 42 6.35 23.48 8.09
CA ALA A 42 7.05 24.69 8.54
C ALA A 42 8.53 24.77 8.10
N GLY A 43 9.08 23.72 7.51
CA GLY A 43 10.49 23.67 7.12
C GLY A 43 11.46 23.48 8.28
N GLU A 44 10.99 22.97 9.42
CA GLU A 44 11.80 22.72 10.61
C GLU A 44 12.60 21.40 10.54
N ILE A 45 12.45 20.64 9.46
CA ILE A 45 13.06 19.34 9.26
C ILE A 45 13.82 19.31 7.95
N ASP A 46 15.12 19.02 7.99
CA ASP A 46 15.96 18.94 6.80
C ASP A 46 15.71 17.68 5.96
N MET A 47 15.40 16.55 6.62
CA MET A 47 15.16 15.27 5.96
C MET A 47 14.22 14.40 6.78
N GLN A 48 13.11 13.95 6.18
CA GLN A 48 12.16 13.01 6.76
C GLN A 48 11.48 12.18 5.66
N GLY A 49 11.34 10.88 5.87
CA GLY A 49 10.60 9.99 5.00
C GLY A 49 9.57 9.18 5.77
N ARG A 50 10.00 8.53 6.85
CA ARG A 50 9.13 7.67 7.64
C ARG A 50 8.01 8.48 8.32
N HIS A 51 6.78 7.97 8.27
CA HIS A 51 5.56 8.61 8.80
C HIS A 51 5.10 9.88 8.07
N ILE A 52 5.75 10.26 6.98
CA ILE A 52 5.19 11.19 6.00
C ILE A 52 4.38 10.35 5.01
N ASN A 53 3.06 10.50 5.03
CA ASN A 53 2.14 9.69 4.23
C ASN A 53 1.69 10.44 2.97
N MET A 54 1.21 9.70 1.97
CA MET A 54 0.65 10.30 0.75
C MET A 54 -0.51 11.25 1.04
N SER A 55 -1.30 11.01 2.09
CA SER A 55 -2.37 11.94 2.51
C SER A 55 -1.88 13.35 2.82
N SER A 56 -0.62 13.51 3.22
CA SER A 56 0.02 14.82 3.47
C SER A 56 0.69 15.42 2.23
N PHE A 57 0.75 14.69 1.11
CA PHE A 57 1.46 15.11 -0.10
C PHE A 57 0.98 16.48 -0.64
N PRO A 58 -0.33 16.76 -0.79
CA PRO A 58 -0.78 18.04 -1.34
C PRO A 58 -0.33 19.23 -0.48
N VAL A 59 -0.52 19.16 0.84
CA VAL A 59 -0.16 20.26 1.74
C VAL A 59 1.36 20.46 1.82
N LEU A 60 2.15 19.38 1.79
CA LEU A 60 3.60 19.48 1.73
C LEU A 60 4.06 20.08 0.43
N LYS A 61 3.44 19.70 -0.70
CA LYS A 61 3.79 20.20 -2.02
C LYS A 61 3.46 21.69 -2.18
N GLU A 62 2.34 22.13 -1.66
CA GLU A 62 1.91 23.53 -1.66
C GLU A 62 2.87 24.44 -0.87
N ASN A 63 3.49 23.93 0.18
CA ASN A 63 4.34 24.71 1.10
C ASN A 63 5.85 24.56 0.83
N GLU A 64 6.28 23.89 -0.25
CA GLU A 64 7.70 23.68 -0.59
C GLU A 64 8.52 25.00 -0.62
N GLU A 65 8.00 26.02 -1.26
CA GLU A 65 8.69 27.31 -1.37
C GLU A 65 8.79 28.03 -0.03
N ALA A 66 7.68 28.09 0.72
CA ALA A 66 7.62 28.76 2.01
C ALA A 66 8.47 28.06 3.08
N GLY A 67 8.48 26.74 3.09
CA GLY A 67 9.26 25.92 4.01
C GLY A 67 10.70 25.65 3.56
N ASN A 68 11.08 26.09 2.36
CA ASN A 68 12.41 25.90 1.76
C ASN A 68 12.86 24.43 1.75
N TYR A 69 11.97 23.52 1.32
CA TYR A 69 12.25 22.09 1.16
C TYR A 69 11.72 21.57 -0.19
N HIS A 70 12.00 20.33 -0.51
CA HIS A 70 11.46 19.63 -1.69
C HIS A 70 10.83 18.30 -1.27
N VAL A 71 9.62 18.05 -1.78
CA VAL A 71 8.98 16.74 -1.66
C VAL A 71 9.44 15.84 -2.79
N VAL A 72 10.06 14.72 -2.44
CA VAL A 72 10.56 13.72 -3.39
C VAL A 72 9.79 12.43 -3.19
N THR A 73 9.10 11.98 -4.25
CA THR A 73 8.49 10.65 -4.27
C THR A 73 9.52 9.63 -4.73
N TRP A 74 9.84 8.66 -3.88
CA TRP A 74 10.78 7.61 -4.21
C TRP A 74 10.05 6.33 -4.63
N PRO A 75 10.43 5.73 -5.78
CA PRO A 75 9.96 4.39 -6.09
C PRO A 75 10.47 3.41 -5.04
N THR A 76 9.59 2.57 -4.52
CA THR A 76 9.94 1.59 -3.49
C THR A 76 10.35 0.26 -4.11
N PHE A 77 11.23 -0.49 -3.43
CA PHE A 77 11.57 -1.86 -3.84
C PHE A 77 10.45 -2.86 -3.56
N GLY A 78 9.57 -2.54 -2.60
CA GLY A 78 8.56 -3.45 -2.08
C GLY A 78 7.41 -3.77 -3.04
N GLY A 79 7.33 -3.08 -4.18
CA GLY A 79 6.40 -3.37 -5.25
C GLY A 79 4.96 -2.90 -5.02
N SER A 80 4.57 -2.57 -3.80
CA SER A 80 3.24 -2.00 -3.50
C SER A 80 3.26 -1.23 -2.18
N ASP A 81 2.58 -0.09 -2.15
CA ASP A 81 2.33 0.67 -0.92
C ASP A 81 1.07 0.16 -0.19
N ALA A 82 0.14 -0.47 -0.93
CA ALA A 82 -1.00 -1.17 -0.38
C ALA A 82 -1.24 -2.45 -1.18
N ALA A 83 -1.22 -3.60 -0.52
CA ALA A 83 -1.50 -4.89 -1.12
C ALA A 83 -2.54 -5.63 -0.29
N PHE A 84 -3.59 -6.09 -0.94
CA PHE A 84 -4.56 -7.00 -0.36
C PHE A 84 -4.08 -8.44 -0.51
N THR A 85 -4.06 -9.21 0.57
CA THR A 85 -3.64 -10.61 0.56
C THR A 85 -4.60 -11.46 1.37
N LEU A 86 -4.96 -12.64 0.84
CA LEU A 86 -5.79 -13.61 1.55
C LEU A 86 -4.94 -14.56 2.41
N ASN A 87 -5.41 -14.83 3.62
CA ASN A 87 -4.79 -15.80 4.51
C ASN A 87 -5.13 -17.23 4.06
N GLN A 88 -4.25 -17.85 3.28
CA GLN A 88 -4.46 -19.20 2.76
C GLN A 88 -4.42 -20.33 3.83
N THR A 89 -4.10 -19.99 5.08
CA THR A 89 -4.18 -20.93 6.21
C THR A 89 -5.46 -20.78 7.04
N TRP A 90 -6.40 -19.91 6.62
CA TRP A 90 -7.64 -19.61 7.33
C TRP A 90 -8.58 -20.83 7.48
N ILE A 91 -8.38 -21.86 6.67
CA ILE A 91 -9.13 -23.13 6.70
C ILE A 91 -9.20 -23.77 8.10
N VAL A 92 -8.29 -23.42 8.99
CA VAL A 92 -8.29 -23.92 10.40
C VAL A 92 -9.38 -23.24 11.22
N ASN A 93 -9.71 -21.98 10.90
CA ASN A 93 -10.71 -21.18 11.61
C ASN A 93 -12.10 -21.37 11.00
N GLU A 94 -12.19 -21.21 9.69
CA GLU A 94 -13.42 -21.29 8.91
C GLU A 94 -13.17 -22.17 7.67
N PRO A 95 -13.53 -23.47 7.71
CA PRO A 95 -13.16 -24.42 6.66
C PRO A 95 -13.68 -24.07 5.26
N GLU A 96 -14.93 -23.58 5.15
CA GLU A 96 -15.51 -23.24 3.83
C GLU A 96 -14.84 -22.01 3.25
N LEU A 97 -14.78 -20.92 3.99
CA LEU A 97 -14.14 -19.68 3.56
C LEU A 97 -12.64 -19.88 3.33
N GLY A 98 -11.96 -20.61 4.23
CA GLY A 98 -10.55 -20.91 4.07
C GLY A 98 -10.22 -21.77 2.85
N ALA A 99 -11.12 -22.67 2.45
CA ALA A 99 -10.99 -23.42 1.21
C ALA A 99 -11.08 -22.49 -0.02
N LEU A 100 -12.01 -21.52 -0.01
CA LEU A 100 -12.11 -20.51 -1.08
C LEU A 100 -10.84 -19.67 -1.18
N PHE A 101 -10.23 -19.27 -0.06
CA PHE A 101 -8.98 -18.53 -0.07
C PHE A 101 -7.83 -19.29 -0.75
N GLN A 102 -7.88 -20.61 -0.73
CA GLN A 102 -6.91 -21.46 -1.43
C GLN A 102 -7.23 -21.64 -2.92
N GLU A 103 -8.48 -21.42 -3.34
CA GLU A 103 -8.86 -21.49 -4.75
C GLU A 103 -8.26 -20.33 -5.54
N LYS A 104 -7.58 -20.69 -6.65
CA LYS A 104 -6.92 -19.69 -7.49
C LYS A 104 -7.92 -18.76 -8.15
N ASP A 105 -9.02 -19.31 -8.66
CA ASP A 105 -10.03 -18.57 -9.39
C ASP A 105 -10.79 -17.62 -8.47
N PHE A 106 -10.96 -17.94 -7.17
CA PHE A 106 -11.46 -17.02 -6.17
C PHE A 106 -10.57 -15.78 -6.03
N ARG A 107 -9.25 -15.98 -5.90
CA ARG A 107 -8.30 -14.87 -5.79
C ARG A 107 -8.21 -14.02 -7.07
N ILE A 108 -8.39 -14.64 -8.25
CA ILE A 108 -8.46 -13.93 -9.52
C ILE A 108 -9.73 -13.09 -9.59
N ALA A 109 -10.87 -13.66 -9.19
CA ALA A 109 -12.15 -12.94 -9.15
C ALA A 109 -12.06 -11.69 -8.27
N LEU A 110 -11.54 -11.82 -7.04
CA LEU A 110 -11.32 -10.67 -6.16
C LEU A 110 -10.34 -9.66 -6.75
N SER A 111 -9.34 -10.12 -7.50
CA SER A 111 -8.41 -9.21 -8.19
C SER A 111 -9.10 -8.38 -9.27
N HIS A 112 -10.01 -8.99 -10.06
CA HIS A 112 -10.79 -8.28 -11.07
C HIS A 112 -11.89 -7.38 -10.48
N ALA A 113 -12.32 -7.64 -9.25
CA ALA A 113 -13.30 -6.81 -8.57
C ALA A 113 -12.74 -5.47 -8.06
N ILE A 114 -11.43 -5.37 -7.81
CA ILE A 114 -10.80 -4.16 -7.24
C ILE A 114 -10.65 -3.06 -8.29
N ASP A 115 -11.27 -1.90 -8.07
CA ASP A 115 -11.04 -0.67 -8.85
C ASP A 115 -9.76 0.04 -8.42
N ARG A 116 -8.64 -0.42 -8.97
CA ARG A 116 -7.30 0.12 -8.67
C ARG A 116 -7.12 1.56 -9.13
N GLU A 117 -7.80 1.98 -10.19
CA GLU A 117 -7.70 3.34 -10.68
C GLU A 117 -8.44 4.31 -9.74
N ALA A 118 -9.64 3.96 -9.27
CA ALA A 118 -10.35 4.74 -8.26
C ALA A 118 -9.54 4.84 -6.95
N ILE A 119 -8.93 3.75 -6.50
CA ILE A 119 -8.04 3.74 -5.33
C ILE A 119 -6.82 4.65 -5.57
N LYS A 120 -6.18 4.57 -6.75
CA LYS A 120 -5.04 5.42 -7.10
C LYS A 120 -5.41 6.90 -7.06
N GLU A 121 -6.54 7.28 -7.65
CA GLU A 121 -6.98 8.67 -7.65
C GLU A 121 -7.33 9.17 -6.25
N SER A 122 -8.08 8.40 -5.47
CA SER A 122 -8.56 8.84 -4.15
C SER A 122 -7.51 8.78 -3.06
N ALA A 123 -6.68 7.72 -3.01
CA ALA A 123 -5.74 7.48 -1.93
C ALA A 123 -4.31 7.96 -2.25
N PHE A 124 -3.95 8.10 -3.53
CA PHE A 124 -2.60 8.43 -3.99
C PHE A 124 -2.55 9.64 -4.92
N PHE A 125 -3.66 10.39 -5.10
CA PHE A 125 -3.75 11.60 -5.94
C PHE A 125 -3.30 11.36 -7.39
N GLY A 126 -3.63 10.20 -7.96
CA GLY A 126 -3.21 9.78 -9.29
C GLY A 126 -1.73 9.40 -9.43
N ILE A 127 -0.96 9.43 -8.33
CA ILE A 127 0.47 9.11 -8.32
C ILE A 127 0.69 7.61 -8.17
N GLY A 128 1.59 7.04 -8.97
CA GLY A 128 1.90 5.62 -8.94
C GLY A 128 1.26 4.84 -10.07
N GLU A 129 1.40 3.53 -10.03
CA GLU A 129 0.96 2.61 -11.05
C GLU A 129 0.15 1.47 -10.43
N ALA A 130 -1.07 1.25 -10.95
CA ALA A 130 -1.96 0.18 -10.52
C ALA A 130 -1.44 -1.17 -11.04
N ARG A 131 -0.95 -2.03 -10.16
CA ARG A 131 -0.36 -3.33 -10.53
C ARG A 131 -0.39 -4.34 -9.39
N GLN A 132 0.03 -5.56 -9.67
CA GLN A 132 0.24 -6.59 -8.64
C GLN A 132 1.45 -6.25 -7.75
N GLY A 133 1.46 -6.78 -6.53
CA GLY A 133 2.53 -6.59 -5.55
C GLY A 133 3.82 -7.37 -5.90
N VAL A 134 4.44 -7.03 -7.04
CA VAL A 134 5.72 -7.59 -7.47
C VAL A 134 6.83 -6.54 -7.37
N PRO A 135 8.11 -6.92 -7.31
CA PRO A 135 9.22 -5.95 -7.31
C PRO A 135 9.13 -4.93 -8.42
N ALA A 136 9.66 -3.72 -8.19
CA ALA A 136 9.64 -2.65 -9.19
C ALA A 136 10.49 -2.98 -10.44
N PRO A 137 10.22 -2.39 -11.63
CA PRO A 137 10.92 -2.70 -12.87
C PRO A 137 12.44 -2.54 -12.81
N PHE A 138 12.96 -1.63 -11.97
CA PHE A 138 14.40 -1.43 -11.77
C PHE A 138 15.03 -2.44 -10.80
N HIS A 139 14.22 -3.32 -10.18
CA HIS A 139 14.73 -4.32 -9.26
C HIS A 139 15.26 -5.55 -10.03
N PRO A 140 16.41 -6.14 -9.64
CA PRO A 140 16.98 -7.31 -10.32
C PRO A 140 16.08 -8.55 -10.39
N TYR A 141 15.10 -8.64 -9.49
CA TYR A 141 14.11 -9.73 -9.43
C TYR A 141 12.75 -9.34 -9.99
N TYR A 142 12.68 -8.30 -10.82
CA TYR A 142 11.44 -7.97 -11.53
C TYR A 142 11.02 -9.11 -12.44
N PRO A 143 9.81 -9.67 -12.28
CA PRO A 143 9.40 -10.85 -13.03
C PRO A 143 8.93 -10.55 -14.46
N GLY A 144 8.72 -9.27 -14.80
CA GLY A 144 8.19 -8.80 -16.07
C GLY A 144 6.75 -8.31 -15.99
N ASP A 145 6.35 -7.51 -16.98
CA ASP A 145 5.04 -6.87 -17.07
C ASP A 145 3.90 -7.90 -17.11
N GLU A 146 4.14 -9.07 -17.70
CA GLU A 146 3.16 -10.15 -17.76
C GLU A 146 2.69 -10.65 -16.37
N TYR A 147 3.49 -10.44 -15.34
CA TYR A 147 3.12 -10.72 -13.94
C TYR A 147 2.65 -9.48 -13.21
N ALA A 148 3.27 -8.32 -13.51
CA ALA A 148 2.96 -7.06 -12.84
C ALA A 148 1.53 -6.57 -13.13
N PHE A 149 1.04 -6.80 -14.35
CA PHE A 149 -0.29 -6.35 -14.78
C PHE A 149 -1.31 -7.48 -14.95
N LYS A 150 -0.99 -8.69 -14.50
CA LYS A 150 -1.87 -9.83 -14.66
C LYS A 150 -3.08 -9.70 -13.71
N TYR A 151 -4.29 -9.79 -14.26
CA TYR A 151 -5.55 -9.70 -13.51
C TYR A 151 -5.73 -8.36 -12.74
N THR A 152 -5.23 -7.26 -13.31
CA THR A 152 -5.31 -5.93 -12.69
C THR A 152 -6.46 -5.09 -13.20
N GLU A 153 -7.05 -5.48 -14.32
CA GLU A 153 -8.20 -4.81 -14.91
C GLU A 153 -9.42 -4.97 -14.01
N LEU A 154 -10.19 -3.90 -13.84
CA LEU A 154 -11.54 -3.98 -13.29
C LEU A 154 -12.45 -4.68 -14.28
N ASP A 155 -12.92 -5.87 -13.93
CA ASP A 155 -13.80 -6.71 -14.78
C ASP A 155 -14.77 -7.49 -13.90
N LEU A 156 -15.89 -6.84 -13.57
CA LEU A 156 -16.91 -7.42 -12.70
C LEU A 156 -17.62 -8.62 -13.36
N ASP A 157 -17.70 -8.66 -14.69
CA ASP A 157 -18.31 -9.77 -15.41
C ASP A 157 -17.45 -11.03 -15.23
N THR A 158 -16.14 -10.92 -15.51
CA THR A 158 -15.18 -12.02 -15.28
C THR A 158 -15.13 -12.43 -13.81
N ALA A 159 -15.16 -11.46 -12.87
CA ALA A 159 -15.18 -11.75 -11.45
C ALA A 159 -16.41 -12.59 -11.06
N ASN A 160 -17.60 -12.19 -11.51
CA ASN A 160 -18.84 -12.93 -11.25
C ASN A 160 -18.82 -14.32 -11.91
N GLU A 161 -18.36 -14.46 -13.18
CA GLU A 161 -18.24 -15.76 -13.86
C GLU A 161 -17.33 -16.73 -13.08
N LEU A 162 -16.20 -16.25 -12.56
CA LEU A 162 -15.28 -17.07 -11.77
C LEU A 162 -15.91 -17.51 -10.44
N LEU A 163 -16.61 -16.60 -9.74
CA LEU A 163 -17.31 -16.93 -8.50
C LEU A 163 -18.45 -17.92 -8.72
N ASP A 164 -19.22 -17.75 -9.79
CA ASP A 164 -20.27 -18.68 -10.19
C ASP A 164 -19.70 -20.06 -10.53
N GLY A 165 -18.53 -20.10 -11.22
CA GLY A 165 -17.80 -21.31 -11.51
C GLY A 165 -17.32 -22.09 -10.28
N LEU A 166 -17.14 -21.42 -9.17
CA LEU A 166 -16.84 -22.01 -7.85
C LEU A 166 -18.10 -22.47 -7.09
N GLY A 167 -19.29 -22.29 -7.66
CA GLY A 167 -20.56 -22.68 -7.05
C GLY A 167 -21.16 -21.64 -6.11
N LEU A 168 -20.63 -20.43 -6.09
CA LEU A 168 -21.12 -19.32 -5.26
C LEU A 168 -22.26 -18.55 -5.97
N THR A 169 -23.28 -19.24 -6.45
CA THR A 169 -24.39 -18.67 -7.24
C THR A 169 -25.54 -18.15 -6.40
N GLU A 170 -25.68 -18.65 -5.20
CA GLU A 170 -26.79 -18.28 -4.30
C GLU A 170 -26.48 -16.94 -3.63
N ARG A 171 -27.55 -16.14 -3.42
CA ARG A 171 -27.46 -14.84 -2.76
C ARG A 171 -28.46 -14.75 -1.62
N ASP A 172 -28.11 -14.02 -0.57
CA ASP A 172 -29.02 -13.76 0.55
C ASP A 172 -30.08 -12.69 0.22
N GLY A 173 -30.92 -12.35 1.21
CA GLY A 173 -32.00 -11.36 1.02
C GLY A 173 -31.54 -9.92 0.77
N GLU A 174 -30.24 -9.64 0.95
CA GLU A 174 -29.62 -8.34 0.69
C GLU A 174 -28.80 -8.34 -0.61
N GLY A 175 -28.71 -9.49 -1.29
CA GLY A 175 -28.03 -9.65 -2.56
C GLY A 175 -26.56 -10.10 -2.48
N PHE A 176 -26.04 -10.35 -1.30
CA PHE A 176 -24.69 -10.88 -1.10
C PHE A 176 -24.60 -12.38 -1.34
N ARG A 177 -23.50 -12.85 -1.89
CA ARG A 177 -23.26 -14.27 -2.12
C ARG A 177 -23.23 -15.07 -0.81
N THR A 178 -23.64 -16.33 -0.88
CA THR A 178 -23.60 -17.24 0.27
C THR A 178 -22.61 -18.37 0.02
N LEU A 179 -22.06 -18.87 1.12
CA LEU A 179 -21.29 -20.11 1.17
C LEU A 179 -22.21 -21.33 0.94
N PRO A 180 -21.67 -22.51 0.62
CA PRO A 180 -22.47 -23.75 0.53
C PRO A 180 -23.30 -24.08 1.78
N SER A 181 -22.84 -23.64 2.95
CA SER A 181 -23.62 -23.73 4.22
C SER A 181 -24.89 -22.87 4.24
N GLY A 182 -25.00 -21.90 3.35
CA GLY A 182 -26.05 -20.88 3.32
C GLY A 182 -25.74 -19.63 4.15
N GLU A 183 -24.60 -19.58 4.82
CA GLU A 183 -24.11 -18.38 5.48
C GLU A 183 -23.60 -17.36 4.46
N ARG A 184 -23.67 -16.06 4.77
CA ARG A 184 -23.12 -14.99 3.90
C ARG A 184 -21.63 -15.22 3.69
N LEU A 185 -21.18 -15.04 2.45
CA LEU A 185 -19.76 -14.94 2.13
C LEU A 185 -19.24 -13.60 2.65
N ASP A 186 -18.66 -13.60 3.82
CA ASP A 186 -18.14 -12.41 4.49
C ASP A 186 -16.61 -12.49 4.63
N ILE A 187 -15.90 -11.44 4.23
CA ILE A 187 -14.44 -11.38 4.28
C ILE A 187 -14.01 -10.25 5.21
N GLU A 188 -13.43 -10.63 6.35
CA GLU A 188 -12.85 -9.64 7.26
C GLU A 188 -11.51 -9.12 6.74
N ILE A 189 -11.40 -7.80 6.52
CA ILE A 189 -10.17 -7.14 6.09
C ILE A 189 -9.46 -6.55 7.30
N GLY A 190 -8.40 -7.21 7.75
CA GLY A 190 -7.52 -6.71 8.80
C GLY A 190 -6.54 -5.65 8.28
N VAL A 191 -6.52 -4.46 8.90
CA VAL A 191 -5.70 -3.35 8.46
C VAL A 191 -5.07 -2.59 9.63
N SER A 192 -3.85 -2.06 9.42
CA SER A 192 -3.15 -1.23 10.40
C SER A 192 -3.24 0.25 10.02
N PRO A 193 -3.68 1.15 10.92
CA PRO A 193 -3.73 2.59 10.65
C PRO A 193 -2.38 3.30 10.84
N VAL A 194 -1.32 2.55 11.21
CA VAL A 194 -0.06 3.16 11.70
C VAL A 194 0.80 3.75 10.57
N PHE A 195 0.85 3.09 9.41
CA PHE A 195 1.89 3.39 8.40
C PHE A 195 1.39 4.21 7.22
N ALA A 196 0.13 4.10 6.83
CA ALA A 196 -0.43 4.78 5.66
C ALA A 196 -1.95 4.96 5.81
N ASN A 197 -2.63 5.39 4.73
CA ASN A 197 -4.08 5.50 4.60
C ASN A 197 -4.75 4.15 4.25
N TRP A 198 -4.19 3.04 4.74
CA TRP A 198 -4.71 1.69 4.48
C TRP A 198 -6.16 1.45 4.92
N PRO A 199 -6.66 2.05 6.04
CA PRO A 199 -8.08 1.92 6.39
C PRO A 199 -9.02 2.43 5.30
N ASP A 200 -8.70 3.57 4.68
CA ASP A 200 -9.51 4.15 3.61
C ASP A 200 -9.48 3.26 2.36
N ILE A 201 -8.30 2.72 2.02
CA ILE A 201 -8.13 1.77 0.91
C ILE A 201 -8.90 0.47 1.19
N ALA A 202 -8.84 -0.05 2.42
CA ALA A 202 -9.58 -1.26 2.80
C ALA A 202 -11.09 -1.07 2.69
N GLN A 203 -11.59 0.12 2.99
CA GLN A 203 -13.01 0.44 2.82
C GLN A 203 -13.41 0.44 1.34
N LEU A 204 -12.61 1.05 0.46
CA LEU A 204 -12.85 1.01 -0.99
C LEU A 204 -12.86 -0.42 -1.52
N ILE A 205 -11.89 -1.26 -1.11
CA ILE A 205 -11.85 -2.68 -1.48
C ILE A 205 -13.10 -3.43 -0.98
N ALA A 206 -13.58 -3.11 0.22
CA ALA A 206 -14.80 -3.74 0.75
C ALA A 206 -16.04 -3.33 -0.05
N GLU A 207 -16.13 -2.07 -0.49
CA GLU A 207 -17.16 -1.59 -1.38
C GLU A 207 -17.10 -2.29 -2.75
N ASP A 208 -15.90 -2.41 -3.34
CA ASP A 208 -15.67 -3.13 -4.59
C ASP A 208 -16.10 -4.61 -4.50
N PHE A 209 -15.76 -5.30 -3.40
CA PHE A 209 -16.15 -6.70 -3.21
C PHE A 209 -17.65 -6.89 -3.01
N ALA A 210 -18.35 -5.88 -2.53
CA ALA A 210 -19.81 -5.93 -2.39
C ALA A 210 -20.55 -5.91 -3.75
N GLU A 211 -19.88 -5.55 -4.84
CA GLU A 211 -20.46 -5.52 -6.19
C GLU A 211 -20.50 -6.93 -6.85
N VAL A 212 -19.75 -7.88 -6.34
CA VAL A 212 -19.65 -9.23 -6.91
C VAL A 212 -20.13 -10.33 -5.96
#